data_02b64a9f74cf0d075b362a3a92768ffc
#
_entry.id   02b64a9f74cf0d075b362a3a92768ffc
#
_cell.length_a   1.000
_cell.length_b   1.000
_cell.length_c   1.000
_cell.angle_alpha   90.00
_cell.angle_beta   90.00
_cell.angle_gamma   90.00
#
_symmetry.space_group_name_H-M   'P 1'
#
loop_
_entity.id
_entity.type
_entity.pdbx_description
1 polymer ?
#
loop_
_entity_poly.entity_id
_entity_poly.type
_entity_poly.pdbx_seq_one_letter_code
_entity_poly.pdbx_strand_id
1 'polypeptide(L)'
;MTTVDHALLRSDWIRQFLADTPDFANAAVLLAPEDRVRAAAPGTQRTYLKFRDGRYSGCNLFLLRDESAMGVVQLWRKVEALRKQPWKIAAMLGPGFLARYLLGVLTLDQAVARLGKLAGVQAAAVRARDGRTAIDVDKPADLDLVRQLVEEA
;
A
#
# COMPACT_ATOMS: atom_id res chain seq x y z
N MET A 1 4.67 10.74 -3.73
CA MET A 1 3.95 10.40 -4.98
C MET A 1 2.58 9.82 -4.63
N THR A 2 1.55 10.21 -5.33
CA THR A 2 0.19 9.67 -5.17
C THR A 2 -0.45 9.49 -6.54
N THR A 3 -1.56 8.76 -6.61
CA THR A 3 -2.35 8.60 -7.85
C THR A 3 -3.41 9.69 -7.97
N VAL A 4 -3.94 9.91 -9.17
CA VAL A 4 -4.92 10.99 -9.46
C VAL A 4 -6.32 10.69 -8.93
N ASP A 5 -6.62 9.45 -8.59
CA ASP A 5 -7.90 8.95 -8.08
C ASP A 5 -8.08 9.08 -6.56
N HIS A 6 -7.07 9.64 -5.86
CA HIS A 6 -7.10 9.85 -4.41
C HIS A 6 -7.83 11.15 -4.03
N ALA A 7 -9.16 11.17 -4.24
CA ALA A 7 -10.00 12.37 -4.14
C ALA A 7 -10.07 12.97 -2.71
N LEU A 8 -9.89 12.15 -1.66
CA LEU A 8 -9.93 12.58 -0.26
C LEU A 8 -8.56 12.98 0.30
N LEU A 9 -7.50 13.05 -0.53
CA LEU A 9 -6.15 13.31 -0.05
C LEU A 9 -6.04 14.63 0.73
N ARG A 10 -5.49 14.55 1.95
CA ARG A 10 -5.31 15.67 2.87
C ARG A 10 -3.83 15.90 3.19
N SER A 11 -3.47 17.15 3.41
CA SER A 11 -2.09 17.54 3.74
C SER A 11 -1.60 16.99 5.09
N ASP A 12 -2.50 16.80 6.06
CA ASP A 12 -2.19 16.20 7.35
C ASP A 12 -1.82 14.71 7.24
N TRP A 13 -2.46 13.96 6.35
CA TRP A 13 -2.09 12.56 6.07
C TRP A 13 -0.69 12.45 5.44
N ILE A 14 -0.37 13.38 4.52
CA ILE A 14 0.97 13.42 3.91
C ILE A 14 2.02 13.74 4.98
N ARG A 15 1.79 14.75 5.81
CA ARG A 15 2.70 15.11 6.90
C ARG A 15 2.91 13.96 7.88
N GLN A 16 1.81 13.30 8.27
CA GLN A 16 1.87 12.14 9.13
C GLN A 16 2.66 11.00 8.50
N PHE A 17 2.39 10.67 7.23
CA PHE A 17 3.12 9.63 6.50
C PHE A 17 4.62 9.89 6.47
N LEU A 18 5.03 11.14 6.21
CA LEU A 18 6.43 11.52 6.21
C LEU A 18 7.06 11.43 7.60
N ALA A 19 6.33 11.87 8.63
CA ALA A 19 6.81 11.82 10.02
C ALA A 19 6.93 10.38 10.57
N ASP A 20 6.01 9.49 10.16
CA ASP A 20 6.00 8.09 10.60
C ASP A 20 6.92 7.19 9.74
N THR A 21 7.49 7.73 8.65
CA THR A 21 8.45 6.99 7.82
C THR A 21 9.81 6.92 8.50
N PRO A 22 10.37 5.70 8.73
CA PRO A 22 11.69 5.55 9.34
C PRO A 22 12.80 6.23 8.54
N ASP A 23 13.79 6.81 9.21
CA ASP A 23 14.90 7.54 8.57
C ASP A 23 15.74 6.68 7.64
N PHE A 24 15.86 5.38 7.91
CA PHE A 24 16.61 4.44 7.08
C PHE A 24 15.94 4.20 5.72
N ALA A 25 14.62 4.44 5.60
CA ALA A 25 13.88 4.10 4.40
C ALA A 25 14.07 5.16 3.30
N ASN A 26 14.57 4.74 2.15
CA ASN A 26 14.56 5.57 0.94
C ASN A 26 13.33 5.34 0.06
N ALA A 27 12.54 4.32 0.35
CA ALA A 27 11.20 4.14 -0.21
C ALA A 27 10.21 3.75 0.91
N ALA A 28 8.99 4.27 0.87
CA ALA A 28 7.93 3.86 1.79
C ALA A 28 6.55 3.83 1.11
N VAL A 29 5.65 3.02 1.65
CA VAL A 29 4.27 2.91 1.21
C VAL A 29 3.32 3.06 2.40
N LEU A 30 2.24 3.82 2.20
CA LEU A 30 1.16 3.94 3.18
C LEU A 30 0.12 2.85 2.93
N LEU A 31 -0.26 2.15 4.00
CA LEU A 31 -1.24 1.08 3.98
C LEU A 31 -2.22 1.26 5.15
N ALA A 32 -3.52 1.14 4.87
CA ALA A 32 -4.55 1.27 5.89
C ALA A 32 -4.95 -0.09 6.45
N PRO A 33 -4.95 -0.27 7.79
CA PRO A 33 -5.50 -1.45 8.43
C PRO A 33 -7.00 -1.59 8.16
N GLU A 34 -7.48 -2.84 7.95
CA GLU A 34 -8.87 -3.14 7.60
C GLU A 34 -9.87 -2.61 8.62
N ASP A 35 -9.57 -2.73 9.92
CA ASP A 35 -10.41 -2.23 11.00
C ASP A 35 -10.65 -0.72 10.89
N ARG A 36 -9.62 0.05 10.56
CA ARG A 36 -9.72 1.50 10.36
C ARG A 36 -10.50 1.87 9.11
N VAL A 37 -10.29 1.12 8.01
CA VAL A 37 -11.05 1.34 6.77
C VAL A 37 -12.53 1.07 7.00
N ARG A 38 -12.86 -0.04 7.66
CA ARG A 38 -14.26 -0.40 7.98
C ARG A 38 -14.91 0.57 8.94
N ALA A 39 -14.17 1.10 9.91
CA ALA A 39 -14.67 2.13 10.82
C ALA A 39 -14.97 3.46 10.12
N ALA A 40 -14.12 3.84 9.15
CA ALA A 40 -14.26 5.10 8.42
C ALA A 40 -15.29 5.04 7.28
N ALA A 41 -15.48 3.87 6.67
CA ALA A 41 -16.41 3.65 5.56
C ALA A 41 -16.98 2.23 5.59
N PRO A 42 -18.01 1.95 6.41
CA PRO A 42 -18.53 0.60 6.66
C PRO A 42 -19.01 -0.13 5.40
N GLY A 43 -19.48 0.60 4.40
CA GLY A 43 -20.01 0.05 3.13
C GLY A 43 -18.97 -0.17 2.05
N THR A 44 -17.71 0.22 2.26
CA THR A 44 -16.69 0.16 1.21
C THR A 44 -16.22 -1.26 0.94
N GLN A 45 -16.04 -1.59 -0.36
CA GLN A 45 -15.45 -2.85 -0.79
C GLN A 45 -14.02 -2.60 -1.25
N ARG A 46 -13.05 -3.03 -0.44
CA ARG A 46 -11.61 -2.89 -0.74
C ARG A 46 -10.93 -4.24 -0.79
N THR A 47 -9.86 -4.31 -1.58
CA THR A 47 -8.98 -5.47 -1.58
C THR A 47 -8.00 -5.38 -0.42
N TYR A 48 -7.90 -6.44 0.38
CA TYR A 48 -6.99 -6.51 1.50
C TYR A 48 -5.93 -7.58 1.31
N LEU A 49 -4.68 -7.20 1.47
CA LEU A 49 -3.56 -8.12 1.62
C LEU A 49 -3.57 -8.69 3.05
N LYS A 50 -3.44 -10.00 3.18
CA LYS A 50 -3.50 -10.71 4.46
C LYS A 50 -2.10 -11.04 4.93
N PHE A 51 -1.73 -10.56 6.12
CA PHE A 51 -0.46 -10.85 6.78
C PHE A 51 -0.73 -11.39 8.18
N ARG A 52 0.31 -11.94 8.84
CA ARG A 52 0.22 -12.42 10.22
C ARG A 52 -0.20 -11.33 11.20
N ASP A 53 0.23 -10.11 10.96
CA ASP A 53 0.03 -8.93 11.81
C ASP A 53 -1.17 -8.07 11.40
N GLY A 54 -1.98 -8.52 10.46
CA GLY A 54 -3.21 -7.84 10.07
C GLY A 54 -3.57 -7.93 8.59
N ARG A 55 -4.61 -7.22 8.22
CA ARG A 55 -5.09 -7.09 6.85
C ARG A 55 -5.02 -5.63 6.45
N TYR A 56 -4.46 -5.35 5.28
CA TYR A 56 -4.12 -3.99 4.85
C TYR A 56 -4.57 -3.72 3.43
N SER A 57 -5.08 -2.50 3.19
CA SER A 57 -5.39 -1.97 1.86
C SER A 57 -4.39 -0.89 1.47
N GLY A 58 -4.07 -0.79 0.18
CA GLY A 58 -3.22 0.29 -0.34
C GLY A 58 -3.90 1.66 -0.21
N CYS A 59 -3.10 2.69 0.07
CA CYS A 59 -3.55 4.07 0.14
C CYS A 59 -3.05 4.92 -1.03
N ASN A 60 -2.45 4.31 -2.04
CA ASN A 60 -1.92 5.00 -3.22
C ASN A 60 -0.98 6.19 -2.88
N LEU A 61 -0.30 6.12 -1.73
CA LEU A 61 0.66 7.12 -1.27
C LEU A 61 2.03 6.47 -1.04
N PHE A 62 3.04 6.99 -1.74
CA PHE A 62 4.40 6.45 -1.78
C PHE A 62 5.42 7.54 -1.52
N LEU A 63 6.46 7.22 -0.76
CA LEU A 63 7.68 8.02 -0.64
C LEU A 63 8.77 7.40 -1.51
N LEU A 64 9.42 8.22 -2.32
CA LEU A 64 10.67 7.95 -3.02
C LEU A 64 11.60 9.10 -2.62
N ARG A 65 12.58 8.83 -1.75
CA ARG A 65 13.37 9.89 -1.10
C ARG A 65 14.48 10.42 -2.00
N ASP A 66 15.04 9.54 -2.80
CA ASP A 66 16.18 9.83 -3.67
C ASP A 66 16.16 8.98 -4.94
N GLU A 67 17.15 9.16 -5.80
CA GLU A 67 17.26 8.44 -7.08
C GLU A 67 17.40 6.93 -6.91
N SER A 68 17.95 6.44 -5.79
CA SER A 68 18.07 5.00 -5.53
C SER A 68 16.69 4.34 -5.43
N ALA A 69 15.67 5.09 -4.98
CA ALA A 69 14.30 4.63 -4.90
C ALA A 69 13.64 4.34 -6.28
N MET A 70 14.26 4.74 -7.39
CA MET A 70 13.78 4.41 -8.73
C MET A 70 13.72 2.91 -9.01
N GLY A 71 14.47 2.10 -8.28
CA GLY A 71 14.37 0.64 -8.30
C GLY A 71 12.95 0.13 -8.00
N VAL A 72 12.20 0.84 -7.14
CA VAL A 72 10.78 0.52 -6.85
C VAL A 72 9.92 0.70 -8.09
N VAL A 73 10.11 1.78 -8.85
CA VAL A 73 9.35 2.04 -10.08
C VAL A 73 9.66 0.99 -11.14
N GLN A 74 10.91 0.58 -11.25
CA GLN A 74 11.33 -0.48 -12.18
C GLN A 74 10.73 -1.83 -11.78
N LEU A 75 10.73 -2.17 -10.48
CA LEU A 75 10.09 -3.37 -9.95
C LEU A 75 8.59 -3.36 -10.22
N TRP A 76 7.92 -2.23 -9.98
CA TRP A 76 6.49 -2.06 -10.24
C TRP A 76 6.16 -2.31 -11.72
N ARG A 77 6.89 -1.67 -12.65
CA ARG A 77 6.71 -1.90 -14.09
C ARG A 77 6.88 -3.36 -14.48
N LYS A 78 7.86 -4.05 -13.89
CA LYS A 78 8.09 -5.47 -14.10
C LYS A 78 6.94 -6.33 -13.61
N VAL A 79 6.43 -6.06 -12.41
CA VAL A 79 5.26 -6.76 -11.84
C VAL A 79 4.02 -6.52 -12.69
N GLU A 80 3.78 -5.28 -13.12
CA GLU A 80 2.65 -4.94 -13.98
C GLU A 80 2.72 -5.66 -15.35
N ALA A 81 3.87 -5.70 -15.98
CA ALA A 81 4.09 -6.45 -17.21
C ALA A 81 3.84 -7.95 -17.04
N LEU A 82 4.07 -8.49 -15.84
CA LEU A 82 3.86 -9.89 -15.50
C LEU A 82 2.48 -10.19 -14.89
N ARG A 83 1.57 -9.21 -14.77
CA ARG A 83 0.26 -9.38 -14.08
C ARG A 83 -0.59 -10.55 -14.60
N LYS A 84 -0.45 -10.88 -15.90
CA LYS A 84 -1.13 -12.04 -16.52
C LYS A 84 -0.37 -13.36 -16.34
N GLN A 85 0.79 -13.35 -15.68
CA GLN A 85 1.67 -14.49 -15.48
C GLN A 85 2.06 -14.61 -13.98
N PRO A 86 1.09 -14.91 -13.10
CA PRO A 86 1.30 -14.86 -11.64
C PRO A 86 2.41 -15.81 -11.16
N TRP A 87 2.66 -16.91 -11.86
CA TRP A 87 3.77 -17.82 -11.55
C TRP A 87 5.16 -17.17 -11.73
N LYS A 88 5.31 -16.23 -12.67
CA LYS A 88 6.57 -15.50 -12.84
C LYS A 88 6.78 -14.49 -11.71
N ILE A 89 5.72 -13.85 -11.24
CA ILE A 89 5.78 -12.99 -10.06
C ILE A 89 6.14 -13.82 -8.83
N ALA A 90 5.50 -14.99 -8.66
CA ALA A 90 5.81 -15.91 -7.57
C ALA A 90 7.28 -16.40 -7.62
N ALA A 91 7.80 -16.75 -8.80
CA ALA A 91 9.19 -17.13 -8.98
C ALA A 91 10.17 -15.99 -8.63
N MET A 92 9.83 -14.74 -9.00
CA MET A 92 10.63 -13.56 -8.69
C MET A 92 10.70 -13.28 -7.17
N LEU A 93 9.58 -13.45 -6.46
CA LEU A 93 9.51 -13.30 -5.01
C LEU A 93 10.26 -14.41 -4.26
N GLY A 94 10.32 -15.59 -4.86
CA GLY A 94 10.96 -16.79 -4.33
C GLY A 94 9.98 -17.72 -3.61
N PRO A 95 10.21 -19.04 -3.71
CA PRO A 95 9.29 -20.06 -3.16
C PRO A 95 9.12 -19.97 -1.65
N GLY A 96 10.20 -19.65 -0.91
CA GLY A 96 10.13 -19.49 0.54
C GLY A 96 9.28 -18.28 0.98
N PHE A 97 9.30 -17.18 0.21
CA PHE A 97 8.44 -16.03 0.47
C PHE A 97 6.97 -16.41 0.24
N LEU A 98 6.69 -17.05 -0.91
CA LEU A 98 5.34 -17.46 -1.25
C LEU A 98 4.78 -18.47 -0.23
N ALA A 99 5.56 -19.47 0.17
CA ALA A 99 5.15 -20.45 1.18
C ALA A 99 4.80 -19.74 2.51
N ARG A 100 5.63 -18.82 2.97
CA ARG A 100 5.37 -18.05 4.21
C ARG A 100 4.11 -17.18 4.12
N TYR A 101 3.85 -16.59 2.95
CA TYR A 101 2.63 -15.83 2.71
C TYR A 101 1.39 -16.73 2.75
N LEU A 102 1.41 -17.86 2.05
CA LEU A 102 0.28 -18.82 2.00
C LEU A 102 0.02 -19.46 3.37
N LEU A 103 1.06 -19.72 4.16
CA LEU A 103 0.95 -20.22 5.54
C LEU A 103 0.52 -19.14 6.55
N GLY A 104 0.36 -17.88 6.12
CA GLY A 104 -0.06 -16.78 6.99
C GLY A 104 0.97 -16.40 8.07
N VAL A 105 2.24 -16.74 7.90
CA VAL A 105 3.32 -16.45 8.88
C VAL A 105 4.15 -15.22 8.52
N LEU A 106 3.91 -14.62 7.35
CA LEU A 106 4.61 -13.44 6.88
C LEU A 106 3.97 -12.18 7.46
N THR A 107 4.78 -11.26 8.00
CA THR A 107 4.31 -9.94 8.42
C THR A 107 4.38 -8.93 7.28
N LEU A 108 3.63 -7.82 7.39
CA LEU A 108 3.67 -6.73 6.42
C LEU A 108 5.10 -6.18 6.24
N ASP A 109 5.79 -5.90 7.35
CA ASP A 109 7.15 -5.33 7.30
C ASP A 109 8.14 -6.29 6.63
N GLN A 110 8.03 -7.60 6.87
CA GLN A 110 8.85 -8.61 6.19
C GLN A 110 8.57 -8.65 4.68
N ALA A 111 7.31 -8.49 4.28
CA ALA A 111 6.92 -8.45 2.88
C ALA A 111 7.50 -7.22 2.17
N VAL A 112 7.34 -6.04 2.77
CA VAL A 112 7.86 -4.78 2.21
C VAL A 112 9.38 -4.77 2.18
N ALA A 113 10.05 -5.24 3.23
CA ALA A 113 11.51 -5.37 3.24
C ALA A 113 12.03 -6.32 2.14
N ARG A 114 11.31 -7.43 1.87
CA ARG A 114 11.66 -8.34 0.77
C ARG A 114 11.52 -7.69 -0.60
N LEU A 115 10.41 -6.95 -0.82
CA LEU A 115 10.20 -6.18 -2.06
C LEU A 115 11.27 -5.10 -2.21
N GLY A 116 11.62 -4.41 -1.12
CA GLY A 116 12.72 -3.44 -1.11
C GLY A 116 14.04 -4.05 -1.55
N LYS A 117 14.41 -5.24 -1.02
CA LYS A 117 15.61 -5.96 -1.45
C LYS A 117 15.61 -6.30 -2.94
N LEU A 118 14.45 -6.68 -3.49
CA LEU A 118 14.32 -6.96 -4.93
C LEU A 118 14.45 -5.70 -5.79
N ALA A 119 14.06 -4.56 -5.25
CA ALA A 119 14.19 -3.25 -5.89
C ALA A 119 15.56 -2.59 -5.64
N GLY A 120 16.43 -3.16 -4.79
CA GLY A 120 17.71 -2.58 -4.40
C GLY A 120 17.60 -1.38 -3.48
N VAL A 121 16.51 -1.30 -2.67
CA VAL A 121 16.20 -0.18 -1.78
C VAL A 121 15.89 -0.63 -0.35
N GLN A 122 16.02 0.28 0.60
CA GLN A 122 15.48 0.09 1.95
C GLN A 122 14.05 0.60 1.99
N ALA A 123 13.09 -0.33 1.98
CA ALA A 123 11.66 -0.02 1.93
C ALA A 123 11.01 -0.21 3.30
N ALA A 124 10.06 0.68 3.63
CA ALA A 124 9.25 0.60 4.84
C ALA A 124 7.75 0.65 4.54
N ALA A 125 6.94 0.00 5.37
CA ALA A 125 5.49 0.15 5.41
C ALA A 125 5.10 1.10 6.55
N VAL A 126 4.29 2.10 6.24
CA VAL A 126 3.66 2.98 7.23
C VAL A 126 2.19 2.64 7.31
N ARG A 127 1.65 2.57 8.53
CA ARG A 127 0.24 2.26 8.77
C ARG A 127 -0.56 3.53 8.91
N ALA A 128 -1.55 3.70 8.04
CA ALA A 128 -2.44 4.86 8.08
C ALA A 128 -3.20 4.92 9.42
N ARG A 129 -3.32 6.13 9.98
CA ARG A 129 -4.12 6.37 11.18
C ARG A 129 -5.60 6.58 10.86
N ASP A 130 -5.90 7.06 9.66
CA ASP A 130 -7.25 7.29 9.16
C ASP A 130 -7.55 6.31 8.02
N GLY A 131 -8.63 5.53 8.14
CA GLY A 131 -9.04 4.54 7.13
C GLY A 131 -9.49 5.16 5.80
N ARG A 132 -9.89 6.44 5.81
CA ARG A 132 -10.28 7.17 4.58
C ARG A 132 -9.12 7.34 3.60
N THR A 133 -7.87 7.21 4.08
CA THR A 133 -6.67 7.22 3.21
C THR A 133 -6.65 6.08 2.18
N ALA A 134 -7.41 5.01 2.38
CA ALA A 134 -7.49 3.90 1.43
C ALA A 134 -8.66 4.04 0.44
N ILE A 135 -9.40 5.16 0.46
CA ILE A 135 -10.54 5.36 -0.42
C ILE A 135 -10.08 6.15 -1.65
N ASP A 136 -10.10 5.49 -2.79
CA ASP A 136 -9.88 6.04 -4.12
C ASP A 136 -11.16 5.91 -4.96
N VAL A 137 -11.23 6.60 -6.08
CA VAL A 137 -12.40 6.66 -6.96
C VAL A 137 -12.11 5.87 -8.24
N ASP A 138 -12.44 4.58 -8.24
CA ASP A 138 -12.33 3.71 -9.40
C ASP A 138 -13.67 3.51 -10.14
N LYS A 139 -14.78 3.69 -9.43
CA LYS A 139 -16.14 3.42 -9.92
C LYS A 139 -17.10 4.54 -9.52
N PRO A 140 -18.25 4.72 -10.22
CA PRO A 140 -19.26 5.70 -9.81
C PRO A 140 -19.71 5.58 -8.35
N ALA A 141 -19.85 4.36 -7.83
CA ALA A 141 -20.20 4.12 -6.42
C ALA A 141 -19.14 4.66 -5.43
N ASP A 142 -17.85 4.65 -5.82
CA ASP A 142 -16.79 5.22 -4.98
C ASP A 142 -16.90 6.76 -4.93
N LEU A 143 -17.31 7.39 -6.03
CA LEU A 143 -17.57 8.83 -6.08
C LEU A 143 -18.73 9.23 -5.16
N ASP A 144 -19.80 8.43 -5.13
CA ASP A 144 -20.93 8.69 -4.24
C ASP A 144 -20.53 8.55 -2.76
N LEU A 145 -19.73 7.54 -2.44
CA LEU A 145 -19.14 7.38 -1.11
C LEU A 145 -18.27 8.58 -0.73
N VAL A 146 -17.40 9.04 -1.65
CA VAL A 146 -16.54 10.22 -1.40
C VAL A 146 -17.37 11.47 -1.13
N ARG A 147 -18.45 11.70 -1.89
CA ARG A 147 -19.37 12.83 -1.66
C ARG A 147 -19.99 12.78 -0.27
N GLN A 148 -20.48 11.62 0.18
CA GLN A 148 -21.03 11.44 1.52
C GLN A 148 -19.98 11.75 2.59
N LEU A 149 -18.76 11.23 2.46
CA LEU A 149 -17.68 11.45 3.43
C LEU A 149 -17.20 12.91 3.49
N VAL A 150 -17.37 13.67 2.42
CA VAL A 150 -17.07 15.12 2.39
C VAL A 150 -18.18 15.93 3.04
N GLU A 151 -19.45 15.54 2.88
CA GLU A 151 -20.60 16.21 3.48
C GLU A 151 -20.68 15.99 5.00
N GLU A 152 -20.16 14.87 5.50
CA GLU A 152 -20.13 14.52 6.93
C GLU A 152 -18.89 15.09 7.69
N ALA A 153 -17.94 15.70 6.98
CA ALA A 153 -16.67 16.17 7.57
C ALA A 153 -16.70 17.66 7.93
#